data_447cd78bba9a5bab72510da001dc58ce
#
_entry.id   447cd78bba9a5bab72510da001dc58ce
#
_cell.length_a   1.000
_cell.length_b   1.000
_cell.length_c   1.000
_cell.angle_alpha   90.00
_cell.angle_beta   90.00
_cell.angle_gamma   90.00
#
_symmetry.space_group_name_H-M   'P 1'
#
loop_
_entity.id
_entity.type
_entity.pdbx_description
1 polymer ?
#
loop_
_entity_poly.entity_id
_entity_poly.type
_entity_poly.pdbx_seq_one_letter_code
_entity_poly.pdbx_strand_id
1 'polypeptide(L)'
;SSNTALAQLGVALGADNLVSYARAFGYGTALGQDFSTTPSLMPNPAEMTTWELGWASCGLPVGEHASPAGPQTTVMQNAVVAAAIANGGVVMNPYIVDRVLSPEGAVVSTTSPKSLGQAVSADTAAQVREAMLGVVESGTGMGARVPGVKIAGKTGTADVENGNFNSFFIGFAPYDHPTLVVSVVIEGNGEN
;
A
#
# COMPACT_ATOMS: atom_id res chain seq x y z
N SER A 1 15.56 6.68 2.47
CA SER A 1 14.99 6.11 3.71
C SER A 1 16.05 5.28 4.42
N SER A 2 15.96 5.17 5.75
CA SER A 2 16.91 4.38 6.55
C SER A 2 16.19 3.10 7.03
N ASN A 3 16.57 1.94 6.51
CA ASN A 3 16.04 0.64 6.98
C ASN A 3 16.34 0.43 8.47
N THR A 4 17.53 0.86 8.95
CA THR A 4 17.88 0.78 10.37
C THR A 4 16.90 1.54 11.25
N ALA A 5 16.52 2.76 10.87
CA ALA A 5 15.56 3.56 11.63
C ALA A 5 14.15 2.93 11.62
N LEU A 6 13.72 2.41 10.45
CA LEU A 6 12.41 1.74 10.33
C LEU A 6 12.38 0.43 11.13
N ALA A 7 13.46 -0.36 11.11
CA ALA A 7 13.56 -1.58 11.90
C ALA A 7 13.47 -1.29 13.42
N GLN A 8 14.20 -0.28 13.91
CA GLN A 8 14.14 0.14 15.31
C GLN A 8 12.74 0.62 15.71
N LEU A 9 12.10 1.41 14.85
CA LEU A 9 10.73 1.87 15.07
C LEU A 9 9.75 0.71 15.11
N GLY A 10 9.87 -0.25 14.19
CA GLY A 10 9.02 -1.44 14.16
C GLY A 10 9.18 -2.33 15.39
N VAL A 11 10.41 -2.53 15.85
CA VAL A 11 10.67 -3.27 17.09
C VAL A 11 10.03 -2.56 18.30
N ALA A 12 10.12 -1.24 18.35
CA ALA A 12 9.48 -0.44 19.41
C ALA A 12 7.95 -0.47 19.31
N LEU A 13 7.38 -0.53 18.10
CA LEU A 13 5.93 -0.64 17.86
C LEU A 13 5.37 -1.99 18.31
N GLY A 14 6.13 -3.06 18.10
CA GLY A 14 5.74 -4.44 18.39
C GLY A 14 4.97 -5.13 17.25
N ALA A 15 5.07 -6.48 17.21
CA ALA A 15 4.51 -7.29 16.15
C ALA A 15 2.98 -7.21 16.06
N ASP A 16 2.29 -7.22 17.20
CA ASP A 16 0.83 -7.12 17.25
C ASP A 16 0.32 -5.83 16.60
N ASN A 17 0.95 -4.70 16.92
CA ASN A 17 0.58 -3.41 16.33
C ASN A 17 0.89 -3.38 14.83
N LEU A 18 2.08 -3.82 14.41
CA LEU A 18 2.45 -3.85 12.99
C LEU A 18 1.44 -4.66 12.17
N VAL A 19 1.14 -5.87 12.60
CA VAL A 19 0.20 -6.77 11.92
C VAL A 19 -1.24 -6.23 11.97
N SER A 20 -1.65 -5.64 13.11
CA SER A 20 -2.97 -5.03 13.27
C SER A 20 -3.19 -3.88 12.30
N TYR A 21 -2.22 -2.96 12.18
CA TYR A 21 -2.30 -1.87 11.20
C TYR A 21 -2.29 -2.39 9.75
N ALA A 22 -1.45 -3.38 9.42
CA ALA A 22 -1.47 -3.97 8.09
C ALA A 22 -2.85 -4.56 7.75
N ARG A 23 -3.48 -5.27 8.69
CA ARG A 23 -4.85 -5.79 8.54
C ARG A 23 -5.88 -4.68 8.39
N ALA A 24 -5.75 -3.59 9.13
CA ALA A 24 -6.63 -2.42 8.98
C ALA A 24 -6.54 -1.81 7.57
N PHE A 25 -5.39 -1.90 6.91
CA PHE A 25 -5.20 -1.52 5.50
C PHE A 25 -5.65 -2.60 4.50
N GLY A 26 -6.18 -3.74 4.95
CA GLY A 26 -6.74 -4.77 4.08
C GLY A 26 -5.86 -6.01 3.87
N TYR A 27 -4.68 -6.10 4.46
CA TYR A 27 -3.88 -7.33 4.41
C TYR A 27 -4.64 -8.51 5.00
N GLY A 28 -4.51 -9.68 4.38
CA GLY A 28 -5.23 -10.88 4.74
C GLY A 28 -6.65 -10.97 4.16
N THR A 29 -7.10 -9.95 3.41
CA THR A 29 -8.43 -9.90 2.80
C THR A 29 -8.32 -9.89 1.28
N ALA A 30 -9.13 -10.69 0.59
CA ALA A 30 -9.31 -10.54 -0.85
C ALA A 30 -10.07 -9.23 -1.14
N LEU A 31 -9.42 -8.35 -1.88
CA LEU A 31 -9.98 -7.06 -2.27
C LEU A 31 -10.83 -7.20 -3.55
N GLY A 32 -11.81 -6.31 -3.69
CA GLY A 32 -12.70 -6.25 -4.85
C GLY A 32 -14.15 -6.55 -4.47
N GLN A 33 -15.09 -5.78 -5.03
CA GLN A 33 -16.53 -6.00 -4.85
C GLN A 33 -17.12 -6.88 -5.95
N ASP A 34 -16.62 -6.73 -7.16
CA ASP A 34 -17.09 -7.37 -8.41
C ASP A 34 -15.97 -8.12 -9.15
N PHE A 35 -14.80 -8.23 -8.54
CA PHE A 35 -13.66 -9.03 -8.96
C PHE A 35 -12.95 -9.60 -7.73
N SER A 36 -12.07 -10.57 -7.93
CA SER A 36 -11.31 -11.17 -6.84
C SER A 36 -9.81 -10.92 -7.01
N THR A 37 -9.13 -10.65 -5.89
CA THR A 37 -7.67 -10.51 -5.84
C THR A 37 -7.07 -11.56 -4.90
N THR A 38 -5.79 -11.89 -5.11
CA THR A 38 -5.03 -12.63 -4.13
C THR A 38 -4.81 -11.74 -2.89
N PRO A 39 -5.13 -12.22 -1.68
CA PRO A 39 -4.84 -11.48 -0.45
C PRO A 39 -3.35 -11.22 -0.28
N SER A 40 -3.01 -10.02 0.17
CA SER A 40 -1.68 -9.71 0.68
C SER A 40 -1.48 -10.34 2.04
N LEU A 41 -0.26 -10.76 2.37
CA LEU A 41 0.01 -11.61 3.53
C LEU A 41 0.79 -10.86 4.61
N MET A 42 0.47 -11.15 5.85
CA MET A 42 1.22 -10.82 7.06
C MET A 42 1.40 -12.08 7.90
N PRO A 43 2.51 -12.20 8.65
CA PRO A 43 2.72 -13.32 9.53
C PRO A 43 1.78 -13.28 10.74
N ASN A 44 1.71 -14.41 11.45
CA ASN A 44 1.15 -14.43 12.79
C ASN A 44 2.10 -13.67 13.74
N PRO A 45 1.65 -12.58 14.40
CA PRO A 45 2.54 -11.79 15.24
C PRO A 45 3.17 -12.57 16.40
N ALA A 46 2.49 -13.63 16.90
CA ALA A 46 3.02 -14.48 17.97
C ALA A 46 4.21 -15.36 17.52
N GLU A 47 4.42 -15.54 16.23
CA GLU A 47 5.52 -16.35 15.69
C GLU A 47 6.72 -15.48 15.31
N MET A 48 6.56 -14.16 15.25
CA MET A 48 7.62 -13.25 14.83
C MET A 48 8.70 -13.07 15.89
N THR A 49 9.94 -13.31 15.51
CA THR A 49 11.10 -12.91 16.32
C THR A 49 11.35 -11.40 16.20
N THR A 50 12.13 -10.82 17.11
CA THR A 50 12.54 -9.40 17.04
C THR A 50 13.29 -9.09 15.74
N TRP A 51 14.08 -10.02 15.22
CA TRP A 51 14.79 -9.89 13.96
C TRP A 51 13.84 -9.81 12.77
N GLU A 52 12.88 -10.74 12.68
CA GLU A 52 11.84 -10.76 11.65
C GLU A 52 10.97 -9.49 11.68
N LEU A 53 10.61 -9.03 12.88
CA LEU A 53 9.86 -7.79 13.06
C LEU A 53 10.62 -6.57 12.50
N GLY A 54 11.93 -6.51 12.73
CA GLY A 54 12.79 -5.47 12.15
C GLY A 54 12.75 -5.47 10.62
N TRP A 55 12.89 -6.63 10.00
CA TRP A 55 12.83 -6.77 8.53
C TRP A 55 11.42 -6.49 7.97
N ALA A 56 10.39 -7.05 8.59
CA ALA A 56 9.00 -6.80 8.20
C ALA A 56 8.64 -5.30 8.23
N SER A 57 9.18 -4.56 9.19
CA SER A 57 8.98 -3.11 9.31
C SER A 57 9.65 -2.31 8.19
N CYS A 58 10.63 -2.91 7.51
CA CYS A 58 11.24 -2.37 6.28
C CYS A 58 10.54 -2.84 5.00
N GLY A 59 9.53 -3.71 5.12
CA GLY A 59 8.80 -4.26 3.98
C GLY A 59 9.41 -5.55 3.40
N LEU A 60 10.33 -6.21 4.12
CA LEU A 60 11.02 -7.42 3.66
C LEU A 60 10.42 -8.66 4.32
N PRO A 61 9.89 -9.62 3.53
CA PRO A 61 9.30 -10.85 4.03
C PRO A 61 10.39 -11.85 4.40
N VAL A 62 10.70 -11.96 5.68
CA VAL A 62 11.63 -12.94 6.23
C VAL A 62 10.93 -13.75 7.32
N GLY A 63 11.38 -14.96 7.55
CA GLY A 63 10.89 -15.85 8.59
C GLY A 63 10.70 -17.28 8.10
N GLU A 64 10.95 -18.23 9.00
CA GLU A 64 10.79 -19.66 8.78
C GLU A 64 9.84 -20.23 9.84
N HIS A 65 8.54 -19.97 9.68
CA HIS A 65 7.49 -20.42 10.60
C HIS A 65 6.24 -20.91 9.85
N ALA A 66 5.25 -21.41 10.58
CA ALA A 66 4.04 -21.99 9.99
C ALA A 66 3.18 -20.95 9.26
N SER A 67 3.12 -19.71 9.75
CA SER A 67 2.47 -18.61 9.05
C SER A 67 3.36 -18.07 7.91
N PRO A 68 2.79 -17.44 6.89
CA PRO A 68 3.59 -16.89 5.81
C PRO A 68 4.56 -15.82 6.32
N ALA A 69 5.76 -15.77 5.75
CA ALA A 69 6.65 -14.63 5.94
C ALA A 69 5.96 -13.37 5.37
N GLY A 70 6.17 -12.22 5.97
CA GLY A 70 5.52 -10.99 5.52
C GLY A 70 6.22 -9.71 5.98
N PRO A 71 5.85 -8.59 5.36
CA PRO A 71 4.70 -8.41 4.47
C PRO A 71 4.95 -8.94 3.04
N GLN A 72 3.95 -9.59 2.46
CA GLN A 72 3.89 -9.87 1.03
C GLN A 72 2.69 -9.10 0.45
N THR A 73 2.91 -8.33 -0.60
CA THR A 73 1.91 -7.38 -1.09
C THR A 73 1.60 -7.59 -2.57
N THR A 74 0.38 -7.25 -2.96
CA THR A 74 -0.02 -7.16 -4.37
C THR A 74 -0.01 -5.71 -4.83
N VAL A 75 0.06 -5.48 -6.14
CA VAL A 75 -0.05 -4.13 -6.73
C VAL A 75 -1.38 -3.47 -6.35
N MET A 76 -2.48 -4.26 -6.32
CA MET A 76 -3.79 -3.77 -5.89
C MET A 76 -3.80 -3.35 -4.41
N GLN A 77 -3.20 -4.14 -3.52
CA GLN A 77 -3.07 -3.78 -2.11
C GLN A 77 -2.33 -2.46 -1.92
N ASN A 78 -1.23 -2.27 -2.64
CA ASN A 78 -0.46 -1.03 -2.61
C ASN A 78 -1.28 0.17 -3.11
N ALA A 79 -2.10 -0.02 -4.17
CA ALA A 79 -3.02 1.03 -4.63
C ALA A 79 -4.06 1.37 -3.56
N VAL A 80 -4.63 0.37 -2.87
CA VAL A 80 -5.61 0.58 -1.79
C VAL A 80 -4.97 1.30 -0.60
N VAL A 81 -3.73 1.00 -0.24
CA VAL A 81 -3.00 1.73 0.82
C VAL A 81 -2.82 3.21 0.42
N ALA A 82 -2.36 3.48 -0.80
CA ALA A 82 -2.21 4.85 -1.28
C ALA A 82 -3.55 5.59 -1.34
N ALA A 83 -4.62 4.92 -1.79
CA ALA A 83 -5.98 5.46 -1.80
C ALA A 83 -6.50 5.78 -0.39
N ALA A 84 -6.24 4.90 0.58
CA ALA A 84 -6.65 5.13 1.97
C ALA A 84 -5.95 6.36 2.57
N ILE A 85 -4.64 6.53 2.34
CA ILE A 85 -3.91 7.73 2.77
C ILE A 85 -4.45 8.99 2.07
N ALA A 86 -4.74 8.93 0.77
CA ALA A 86 -5.38 10.01 0.02
C ALA A 86 -6.79 10.36 0.56
N ASN A 87 -7.51 9.36 1.07
CA ASN A 87 -8.89 9.42 1.57
C ASN A 87 -8.98 9.59 3.10
N GLY A 88 -8.02 10.28 3.72
CA GLY A 88 -8.05 10.56 5.17
C GLY A 88 -7.97 9.32 6.06
N GLY A 89 -7.35 8.24 5.60
CA GLY A 89 -7.15 6.99 6.33
C GLY A 89 -8.29 5.98 6.21
N VAL A 90 -9.36 6.29 5.47
CA VAL A 90 -10.48 5.36 5.21
C VAL A 90 -10.14 4.44 4.05
N VAL A 91 -10.17 3.13 4.31
CA VAL A 91 -9.96 2.09 3.30
C VAL A 91 -11.26 1.79 2.58
N MET A 92 -11.24 1.88 1.25
CA MET A 92 -12.39 1.55 0.41
C MET A 92 -12.13 0.23 -0.35
N ASN A 93 -13.18 -0.59 -0.46
CA ASN A 93 -13.10 -1.80 -1.27
C ASN A 93 -13.26 -1.43 -2.75
N PRO A 94 -12.29 -1.70 -3.63
CA PRO A 94 -12.36 -1.30 -5.03
C PRO A 94 -13.44 -2.06 -5.80
N TYR A 95 -13.93 -1.47 -6.88
CA TYR A 95 -14.83 -2.09 -7.84
C TYR A 95 -14.55 -1.54 -9.25
N ILE A 96 -14.97 -2.28 -10.28
CA ILE A 96 -14.76 -1.93 -11.69
C ILE A 96 -16.09 -1.52 -12.33
N VAL A 97 -17.17 -2.21 -11.98
CA VAL A 97 -18.50 -1.96 -12.58
C VAL A 97 -19.21 -0.88 -11.79
N ASP A 98 -19.31 0.31 -12.35
CA ASP A 98 -20.08 1.43 -11.75
C ASP A 98 -21.58 1.15 -11.80
N ARG A 99 -22.09 0.75 -12.97
CA ARG A 99 -23.52 0.48 -13.19
C ARG A 99 -23.75 -0.54 -14.30
N VAL A 100 -24.91 -1.17 -14.27
CA VAL A 100 -25.42 -2.04 -15.35
C VAL A 100 -26.61 -1.34 -15.99
N LEU A 101 -26.61 -1.29 -17.33
CA LEU A 101 -27.70 -0.70 -18.12
C LEU A 101 -28.47 -1.78 -18.88
N SER A 102 -29.77 -1.55 -19.10
CA SER A 102 -30.54 -2.34 -20.05
C SER A 102 -30.14 -2.01 -21.49
N PRO A 103 -30.55 -2.82 -22.48
CA PRO A 103 -30.32 -2.52 -23.91
C PRO A 103 -30.87 -1.14 -24.33
N GLU A 104 -31.92 -0.67 -23.68
CA GLU A 104 -32.56 0.63 -23.92
C GLU A 104 -31.89 1.79 -23.13
N GLY A 105 -30.82 1.53 -22.37
CA GLY A 105 -30.06 2.51 -21.63
C GLY A 105 -30.61 2.84 -20.23
N ALA A 106 -31.63 2.15 -19.74
CA ALA A 106 -32.12 2.33 -18.38
C ALA A 106 -31.16 1.71 -17.35
N VAL A 107 -30.95 2.37 -16.20
CA VAL A 107 -30.11 1.83 -15.13
C VAL A 107 -30.81 0.64 -14.47
N VAL A 108 -30.19 -0.54 -14.56
CA VAL A 108 -30.66 -1.78 -13.92
C VAL A 108 -30.13 -1.89 -12.49
N SER A 109 -28.85 -1.58 -12.30
CA SER A 109 -28.20 -1.55 -10.98
C SER A 109 -27.03 -0.59 -10.96
N THR A 110 -26.66 -0.14 -9.76
CA THR A 110 -25.50 0.73 -9.52
C THR A 110 -24.70 0.15 -8.35
N THR A 111 -23.37 0.09 -8.49
CA THR A 111 -22.49 -0.31 -7.41
C THR A 111 -22.38 0.80 -6.37
N SER A 112 -22.59 0.47 -5.12
CA SER A 112 -22.39 1.41 -4.01
C SER A 112 -20.97 1.27 -3.46
N PRO A 113 -20.22 2.37 -3.26
CA PRO A 113 -18.92 2.34 -2.59
C PRO A 113 -19.01 1.69 -1.21
N LYS A 114 -18.08 0.78 -0.89
CA LYS A 114 -18.04 0.06 0.38
C LYS A 114 -16.74 0.37 1.12
N SER A 115 -16.87 0.93 2.32
CA SER A 115 -15.72 1.08 3.22
C SER A 115 -15.37 -0.25 3.89
N LEU A 116 -14.07 -0.50 4.03
CA LEU A 116 -13.50 -1.60 4.83
C LEU A 116 -13.15 -1.14 6.25
N GLY A 117 -13.15 0.18 6.51
CA GLY A 117 -12.91 0.77 7.82
C GLY A 117 -11.91 1.92 7.79
N GLN A 118 -11.66 2.47 8.97
CA GLN A 118 -10.67 3.52 9.22
C GLN A 118 -9.36 2.86 9.66
N ALA A 119 -8.32 2.84 8.80
CA ALA A 119 -7.04 2.23 9.14
C ALA A 119 -6.18 3.13 10.04
N VAL A 120 -6.17 4.42 9.77
CA VAL A 120 -5.47 5.44 10.57
C VAL A 120 -6.34 6.70 10.68
N SER A 121 -6.08 7.55 11.68
CA SER A 121 -6.79 8.81 11.83
C SER A 121 -6.57 9.75 10.63
N ALA A 122 -7.50 10.67 10.41
CA ALA A 122 -7.35 11.68 9.36
C ALA A 122 -6.07 12.53 9.54
N ASP A 123 -5.73 12.85 10.79
CA ASP A 123 -4.51 13.59 11.12
C ASP A 123 -3.24 12.79 10.77
N THR A 124 -3.23 11.49 11.09
CA THR A 124 -2.12 10.61 10.70
C THR A 124 -2.00 10.51 9.18
N ALA A 125 -3.13 10.32 8.49
CA ALA A 125 -3.15 10.29 7.03
C ALA A 125 -2.63 11.61 6.43
N ALA A 126 -2.99 12.76 7.00
CA ALA A 126 -2.51 14.07 6.55
C ALA A 126 -0.97 14.21 6.71
N GLN A 127 -0.41 13.76 7.84
CA GLN A 127 1.04 13.76 8.06
C GLN A 127 1.78 12.84 7.06
N VAL A 128 1.23 11.66 6.78
CA VAL A 128 1.79 10.74 5.78
C VAL A 128 1.70 11.33 4.37
N ARG A 129 0.58 11.98 4.02
CA ARG A 129 0.41 12.69 2.75
C ARG A 129 1.48 13.75 2.54
N GLU A 130 1.76 14.57 3.57
CA GLU A 130 2.80 15.59 3.53
C GLU A 130 4.19 14.98 3.32
N ALA A 131 4.51 13.89 4.04
CA ALA A 131 5.75 13.16 3.84
C ALA A 131 5.86 12.59 2.41
N MET A 132 4.77 12.04 1.86
CA MET A 132 4.70 11.52 0.49
C MET A 132 4.85 12.64 -0.58
N LEU A 133 4.34 13.84 -0.31
CA LEU A 133 4.58 15.01 -1.18
C LEU A 133 6.07 15.34 -1.24
N GLY A 134 6.73 15.40 -0.08
CA GLY A 134 8.18 15.65 0.02
C GLY A 134 9.03 14.62 -0.76
N VAL A 135 8.61 13.35 -0.81
CA VAL A 135 9.29 12.30 -1.61
C VAL A 135 9.32 12.66 -3.10
N VAL A 136 8.24 13.23 -3.64
CA VAL A 136 8.16 13.63 -5.05
C VAL A 136 8.78 15.01 -5.27
N GLU A 137 8.61 15.96 -4.36
CA GLU A 137 9.15 17.32 -4.52
C GLU A 137 10.68 17.40 -4.40
N SER A 138 11.29 16.63 -3.50
CA SER A 138 12.72 16.74 -3.23
C SER A 138 13.41 15.43 -2.84
N GLY A 139 12.68 14.30 -2.89
CA GLY A 139 13.18 13.00 -2.48
C GLY A 139 13.41 12.04 -3.65
N THR A 140 13.35 10.74 -3.34
CA THR A 140 13.60 9.64 -4.29
C THR A 140 12.55 9.52 -5.40
N GLY A 141 11.41 10.18 -5.26
CA GLY A 141 10.29 10.16 -6.22
C GLY A 141 10.30 11.32 -7.23
N MET A 142 11.36 12.11 -7.33
CA MET A 142 11.41 13.28 -8.23
C MET A 142 11.11 12.97 -9.70
N GLY A 143 11.37 11.73 -10.16
CA GLY A 143 11.04 11.29 -11.51
C GLY A 143 9.53 11.22 -11.80
N ALA A 144 8.69 11.25 -10.78
CA ALA A 144 7.23 11.25 -10.92
C ALA A 144 6.61 12.67 -11.02
N ARG A 145 7.43 13.72 -11.04
CA ARG A 145 6.93 15.09 -11.16
C ARG A 145 6.25 15.35 -12.50
N VAL A 146 5.10 16.01 -12.43
CA VAL A 146 4.38 16.52 -13.61
C VAL A 146 4.23 18.03 -13.45
N PRO A 147 4.64 18.85 -14.45
CA PRO A 147 4.49 20.28 -14.38
C PRO A 147 3.04 20.72 -14.11
N GLY A 148 2.85 21.57 -13.11
CA GLY A 148 1.54 22.11 -12.75
C GLY A 148 0.67 21.18 -11.89
N VAL A 149 1.13 19.97 -11.54
CA VAL A 149 0.40 19.02 -10.70
C VAL A 149 1.24 18.62 -9.49
N LYS A 150 0.73 18.85 -8.29
CA LYS A 150 1.34 18.31 -7.07
C LYS A 150 0.99 16.84 -6.93
N ILE A 151 2.00 16.01 -6.74
CA ILE A 151 1.89 14.55 -6.62
C ILE A 151 2.49 14.12 -5.29
N ALA A 152 1.77 13.30 -4.55
CA ALA A 152 2.31 12.60 -3.39
C ALA A 152 2.60 11.15 -3.78
N GLY A 153 3.75 10.63 -3.36
CA GLY A 153 4.14 9.25 -3.70
C GLY A 153 5.24 8.69 -2.83
N LYS A 154 5.50 7.39 -3.00
CA LYS A 154 6.57 6.66 -2.31
C LYS A 154 7.19 5.65 -3.25
N THR A 155 8.50 5.68 -3.34
CA THR A 155 9.31 4.68 -4.04
C THR A 155 9.61 3.50 -3.11
N GLY A 156 9.78 2.32 -3.68
CA GLY A 156 10.24 1.13 -2.97
C GLY A 156 11.24 0.36 -3.83
N THR A 157 12.18 -0.31 -3.19
CA THR A 157 13.08 -1.25 -3.83
C THR A 157 13.19 -2.45 -2.89
N ALA A 158 12.95 -3.64 -3.41
CA ALA A 158 13.07 -4.90 -2.68
C ALA A 158 14.03 -5.80 -3.42
N ASP A 159 15.08 -6.25 -2.72
CA ASP A 159 16.01 -7.23 -3.27
C ASP A 159 15.28 -8.56 -3.50
N VAL A 160 15.55 -9.17 -4.63
CA VAL A 160 15.11 -10.51 -5.00
C VAL A 160 16.33 -11.37 -5.33
N GLU A 161 16.10 -12.66 -5.60
CA GLU A 161 17.19 -13.58 -5.87
C GLU A 161 18.05 -13.17 -7.06
N ASN A 162 19.29 -13.63 -7.08
CA ASN A 162 20.27 -13.46 -8.17
C ASN A 162 20.71 -12.02 -8.45
N GLY A 163 20.72 -11.14 -7.44
CA GLY A 163 21.19 -9.76 -7.58
C GLY A 163 20.22 -8.85 -8.34
N ASN A 164 18.99 -9.32 -8.56
CA ASN A 164 17.92 -8.51 -9.10
C ASN A 164 17.16 -7.79 -7.97
N PHE A 165 16.35 -6.81 -8.34
CA PHE A 165 15.45 -6.13 -7.42
C PHE A 165 14.11 -5.80 -8.08
N ASN A 166 13.08 -5.68 -7.27
CA ASN A 166 11.79 -5.17 -7.69
C ASN A 166 11.69 -3.68 -7.33
N SER A 167 11.32 -2.86 -8.31
CA SER A 167 11.11 -1.43 -8.11
C SER A 167 9.63 -1.13 -7.99
N PHE A 168 9.27 -0.34 -6.99
CA PHE A 168 7.90 0.04 -6.70
C PHE A 168 7.71 1.56 -6.72
N PHE A 169 6.55 1.98 -7.16
CA PHE A 169 6.04 3.32 -6.92
C PHE A 169 4.56 3.26 -6.61
N ILE A 170 4.15 3.93 -5.55
CA ILE A 170 2.74 4.23 -5.26
C ILE A 170 2.57 5.74 -5.15
N GLY A 171 1.43 6.25 -5.56
CA GLY A 171 1.17 7.68 -5.43
C GLY A 171 -0.26 8.04 -5.79
N PHE A 172 -0.58 9.30 -5.55
CA PHE A 172 -1.88 9.89 -5.88
C PHE A 172 -1.74 11.35 -6.31
N ALA A 173 -2.69 11.78 -7.10
CA ALA A 173 -2.75 13.13 -7.65
C ALA A 173 -4.22 13.57 -7.91
N PRO A 174 -4.50 14.90 -7.97
CA PRO A 174 -3.70 15.97 -7.39
C PRO A 174 -3.57 15.87 -5.86
N TYR A 175 -2.51 16.42 -5.27
CA TYR A 175 -2.30 16.36 -3.82
C TYR A 175 -3.46 16.95 -3.01
N ASP A 176 -3.94 18.13 -3.41
CA ASP A 176 -4.96 18.86 -2.66
C ASP A 176 -6.34 18.17 -2.70
N HIS A 177 -6.72 17.62 -3.85
CA HIS A 177 -7.98 16.90 -4.08
C HIS A 177 -7.73 15.62 -4.88
N PRO A 178 -7.27 14.54 -4.24
CA PRO A 178 -6.89 13.31 -4.94
C PRO A 178 -8.07 12.67 -5.70
N THR A 179 -7.87 12.43 -6.98
CA THR A 179 -8.83 11.76 -7.87
C THR A 179 -8.24 10.58 -8.60
N LEU A 180 -6.91 10.43 -8.57
CA LEU A 180 -6.19 9.37 -9.23
C LEU A 180 -5.20 8.74 -8.24
N VAL A 181 -5.14 7.42 -8.24
CA VAL A 181 -4.12 6.63 -7.52
C VAL A 181 -3.39 5.75 -8.52
N VAL A 182 -2.07 5.63 -8.37
CA VAL A 182 -1.24 4.71 -9.14
C VAL A 182 -0.47 3.80 -8.21
N SER A 183 -0.32 2.56 -8.62
CA SER A 183 0.60 1.59 -8.05
C SER A 183 1.28 0.84 -9.18
N VAL A 184 2.60 0.85 -9.19
CA VAL A 184 3.42 0.25 -10.23
C VAL A 184 4.48 -0.63 -9.58
N VAL A 185 4.72 -1.79 -10.16
CA VAL A 185 5.88 -2.64 -9.87
C VAL A 185 6.59 -2.97 -11.18
N ILE A 186 7.91 -2.97 -11.15
CA ILE A 186 8.76 -3.49 -12.21
C ILE A 186 9.58 -4.61 -11.57
N GLU A 187 9.36 -5.83 -12.04
CA GLU A 187 9.97 -7.02 -11.48
C GLU A 187 11.29 -7.35 -12.18
N GLY A 188 12.24 -7.89 -11.41
CA GLY A 188 13.46 -8.46 -11.95
C GLY A 188 14.40 -7.46 -12.61
N ASN A 189 14.41 -6.19 -12.18
CA ASN A 189 15.38 -5.22 -12.66
C ASN A 189 16.79 -5.64 -12.19
N GLY A 190 17.63 -6.08 -13.14
CA GLY A 190 19.07 -6.18 -12.91
C GLY A 190 19.70 -4.79 -12.79
N GLU A 191 20.94 -4.73 -12.29
CA GLU A 191 21.75 -3.52 -12.39
C GLU A 191 21.90 -3.11 -13.86
N ASN A 192 21.59 -1.86 -14.18
CA ASN A 192 21.97 -1.22 -15.43
C ASN A 192 23.38 -0.66 -15.34
#